data_717d73ce4690ea9c3ae8c9ce662b7fc7
#
_entry.id   717d73ce4690ea9c3ae8c9ce662b7fc7
#
_cell.length_a   1.000
_cell.length_b   1.000
_cell.length_c   1.000
_cell.angle_alpha   90.00
_cell.angle_beta   90.00
_cell.angle_gamma   90.00
#
_symmetry.space_group_name_H-M   'P 1'
#
loop_
_entity.id
_entity.type
_entity.pdbx_description
1 polymer ?
#
loop_
_entity_poly.entity_id
_entity_poly.type
_entity_poly.pdbx_seq_one_letter_code
_entity_poly.pdbx_strand_id
1 'polypeptide(L)'
;MQNTFQHPWYKAQDKPGNTTTSESQSQQKQASETTGQKLTSPSRVGDLYELAVAYEAMLRGAEVFRNLSCVGNTDLVLEKDGKILRIDVKHMKQTAKGKWTSNHHSKPLPDVYHVYIDPENWQPRWNKRHVPIGWEDFWS
;
A
#
# COMPACT_ATOMS: atom_id res chain seq x y z
N MET A 1 -27.69 16.36 27.15
CA MET A 1 -27.95 16.80 25.76
C MET A 1 -27.16 15.90 24.84
N GLN A 2 -27.80 14.93 24.23
CA GLN A 2 -27.18 14.01 23.28
C GLN A 2 -27.33 14.59 21.87
N ASN A 3 -26.21 15.01 21.27
CA ASN A 3 -26.17 15.47 19.91
C ASN A 3 -25.97 14.26 18.97
N THR A 4 -27.05 13.74 18.46
CA THR A 4 -27.02 12.72 17.40
C THR A 4 -26.74 13.40 16.06
N PHE A 5 -25.50 13.30 15.61
CA PHE A 5 -25.11 13.66 14.24
C PHE A 5 -25.73 12.63 13.29
N GLN A 6 -26.85 12.97 12.65
CA GLN A 6 -27.40 12.18 11.56
C GLN A 6 -26.67 12.53 10.27
N HIS A 7 -26.00 11.55 9.70
CA HIS A 7 -25.32 11.68 8.41
C HIS A 7 -26.36 11.74 7.28
N PRO A 8 -26.32 12.75 6.39
CA PRO A 8 -27.39 13.02 5.41
C PRO A 8 -27.49 12.03 4.25
N TRP A 9 -26.69 10.98 4.22
CA TRP A 9 -26.62 10.05 3.09
C TRP A 9 -27.30 8.69 3.28
N TYR A 10 -27.99 8.46 4.41
CA TYR A 10 -28.70 7.20 4.65
C TYR A 10 -30.19 7.36 4.28
N LYS A 11 -30.54 7.17 3.01
CA LYS A 11 -31.93 6.91 2.59
C LYS A 11 -32.09 5.40 2.50
N ALA A 12 -32.88 4.86 3.44
CA ALA A 12 -33.38 3.50 3.36
C ALA A 12 -34.24 3.38 2.09
N GLN A 13 -33.91 2.46 1.21
CA GLN A 13 -34.77 2.09 0.09
C GLN A 13 -35.76 1.02 0.54
N ASP A 14 -37.02 1.39 0.59
CA ASP A 14 -38.12 0.47 0.74
C ASP A 14 -38.24 -0.44 -0.49
N LYS A 15 -38.38 -1.73 -0.21
CA LYS A 15 -38.72 -2.76 -1.21
C LYS A 15 -40.22 -2.84 -1.42
N PRO A 16 -40.66 -3.01 -2.64
CA PRO A 16 -41.94 -3.66 -2.86
C PRO A 16 -41.80 -5.01 -3.59
N GLY A 17 -42.43 -6.02 -3.02
CA GLY A 17 -43.38 -6.91 -3.65
C GLY A 17 -42.91 -7.94 -4.67
N ASN A 18 -42.98 -9.15 -4.21
CA ASN A 18 -43.22 -10.43 -4.87
C ASN A 18 -43.98 -10.40 -6.20
N THR A 19 -43.45 -11.16 -7.19
CA THR A 19 -44.29 -11.98 -8.05
C THR A 19 -43.54 -13.20 -8.57
N THR A 20 -44.16 -14.34 -8.31
CA THR A 20 -43.84 -15.70 -8.70
C THR A 20 -44.03 -15.90 -10.21
N THR A 21 -43.15 -16.56 -10.92
CA THR A 21 -43.48 -17.50 -11.99
C THR A 21 -42.31 -18.40 -12.35
N SER A 22 -42.62 -19.66 -12.35
CA SER A 22 -42.04 -20.94 -12.66
C SER A 22 -41.03 -21.07 -13.79
N GLU A 23 -40.12 -22.04 -13.56
CA GLU A 23 -39.55 -23.04 -14.46
C GLU A 23 -38.71 -22.64 -15.68
N SER A 24 -37.40 -22.92 -15.58
CA SER A 24 -36.81 -24.01 -16.37
C SER A 24 -35.37 -24.28 -15.90
N GLN A 25 -35.16 -25.54 -15.55
CA GLN A 25 -33.87 -26.12 -15.22
C GLN A 25 -32.96 -26.12 -16.46
N SER A 26 -31.87 -25.35 -16.36
CA SER A 26 -30.68 -25.59 -17.17
C SER A 26 -29.51 -25.74 -16.23
N GLN A 27 -29.09 -26.96 -16.04
CA GLN A 27 -27.89 -27.29 -15.32
C GLN A 27 -26.70 -26.66 -16.04
N GLN A 28 -26.25 -25.51 -15.57
CA GLN A 28 -24.93 -25.04 -15.86
C GLN A 28 -24.01 -25.46 -14.73
N LYS A 29 -23.22 -26.48 -15.07
CA LYS A 29 -22.03 -26.94 -14.39
C LYS A 29 -21.05 -25.78 -14.37
N GLN A 30 -21.18 -24.85 -13.42
CA GLN A 30 -20.14 -23.87 -13.14
C GLN A 30 -19.00 -24.60 -12.44
N ALA A 31 -18.03 -25.01 -13.25
CA ALA A 31 -16.71 -25.26 -12.77
C ALA A 31 -16.24 -23.98 -12.06
N SER A 32 -16.04 -24.05 -10.75
CA SER A 32 -15.38 -23.02 -9.97
C SER A 32 -13.91 -23.00 -10.39
N GLU A 33 -13.62 -22.37 -11.52
CA GLU A 33 -12.29 -21.85 -11.75
C GLU A 33 -12.09 -20.73 -10.76
N THR A 34 -11.55 -21.06 -9.62
CA THR A 34 -10.84 -20.12 -8.77
C THR A 34 -9.63 -19.67 -9.58
N THR A 35 -9.89 -18.73 -10.47
CA THR A 35 -8.84 -17.98 -11.15
C THR A 35 -8.10 -17.27 -10.03
N GLY A 36 -7.00 -17.87 -9.55
CA GLY A 36 -6.02 -17.18 -8.77
C GLY A 36 -5.64 -15.94 -9.56
N GLN A 37 -6.30 -14.81 -9.26
CA GLN A 37 -5.94 -13.55 -9.85
C GLN A 37 -4.49 -13.32 -9.45
N LYS A 38 -3.64 -13.52 -10.45
CA LYS A 38 -2.24 -13.19 -10.33
C LYS A 38 -2.18 -11.75 -9.84
N LEU A 39 -1.80 -11.54 -8.57
CA LEU A 39 -1.63 -10.24 -7.89
C LEU A 39 -0.51 -9.38 -8.55
N THR A 40 -0.37 -9.42 -9.86
CA THR A 40 0.85 -9.10 -10.57
C THR A 40 0.71 -7.96 -11.56
N SER A 41 -0.23 -7.03 -11.35
CA SER A 41 -0.01 -5.76 -12.02
C SER A 41 1.10 -5.01 -11.25
N PRO A 42 2.11 -4.44 -11.93
CA PRO A 42 3.19 -3.71 -11.28
C PRO A 42 2.70 -2.61 -10.33
N SER A 43 1.60 -1.96 -10.66
CA SER A 43 0.99 -0.93 -9.82
C SER A 43 0.45 -1.49 -8.49
N ARG A 44 -0.22 -2.66 -8.51
CA ARG A 44 -0.68 -3.30 -7.26
C ARG A 44 0.46 -3.73 -6.35
N VAL A 45 1.54 -4.21 -6.94
CA VAL A 45 2.74 -4.58 -6.17
C VAL A 45 3.36 -3.34 -5.52
N GLY A 46 3.39 -2.21 -6.23
CA GLY A 46 3.82 -0.93 -5.68
C GLY A 46 2.97 -0.50 -4.48
N ASP A 47 1.64 -0.52 -4.63
CA ASP A 47 0.70 -0.21 -3.54
C ASP A 47 0.92 -1.10 -2.31
N LEU A 48 1.18 -2.40 -2.51
CA LEU A 48 1.44 -3.32 -1.41
C LEU A 48 2.75 -3.01 -0.69
N TYR A 49 3.79 -2.60 -1.42
CA TYR A 49 5.05 -2.17 -0.81
C TYR A 49 4.89 -0.88 -0.01
N GLU A 50 4.14 0.09 -0.51
CA GLU A 50 3.82 1.30 0.26
C GLU A 50 3.07 0.96 1.56
N LEU A 51 2.09 0.06 1.49
CA LEU A 51 1.35 -0.41 2.67
C LEU A 51 2.25 -1.15 3.66
N ALA A 52 3.19 -1.97 3.17
CA ALA A 52 4.14 -2.67 4.03
C ALA A 52 5.07 -1.68 4.77
N VAL A 53 5.58 -0.66 4.06
CA VAL A 53 6.37 0.41 4.69
C VAL A 53 5.56 1.17 5.71
N ALA A 54 4.33 1.53 5.38
CA ALA A 54 3.43 2.23 6.30
C ALA A 54 3.17 1.42 7.56
N TYR A 55 2.86 0.12 7.42
CA TYR A 55 2.63 -0.79 8.53
C TYR A 55 3.85 -0.89 9.46
N GLU A 56 5.03 -1.14 8.90
CA GLU A 56 6.27 -1.23 9.65
C GLU A 56 6.66 0.08 10.34
N ALA A 57 6.38 1.23 9.72
CA ALA A 57 6.58 2.54 10.31
C ALA A 57 5.67 2.76 11.54
N MET A 58 4.38 2.41 11.41
CA MET A 58 3.43 2.50 12.53
C MET A 58 3.82 1.60 13.69
N LEU A 59 4.30 0.37 13.44
CA LEU A 59 4.81 -0.52 14.49
C LEU A 59 5.98 0.10 15.26
N ARG A 60 6.74 0.99 14.64
CA ARG A 60 7.86 1.72 15.24
C ARG A 60 7.47 3.08 15.83
N GLY A 61 6.16 3.33 15.90
CA GLY A 61 5.61 4.52 16.55
C GLY A 61 5.66 5.79 15.72
N ALA A 62 5.77 5.69 14.40
CA ALA A 62 5.59 6.83 13.51
C ALA A 62 4.12 7.02 13.13
N GLU A 63 3.68 8.26 12.99
CA GLU A 63 2.47 8.59 12.25
C GLU A 63 2.77 8.57 10.75
N VAL A 64 1.84 8.04 9.96
CA VAL A 64 2.04 7.83 8.53
C VAL A 64 0.94 8.51 7.74
N PHE A 65 1.35 9.32 6.78
CA PHE A 65 0.46 10.00 5.83
C PHE A 65 0.76 9.49 4.42
N ARG A 66 -0.27 9.06 3.71
CA ARG A 66 -0.15 8.55 2.34
C ARG A 66 -0.46 9.64 1.33
N ASN A 67 0.34 9.73 0.26
CA ASN A 67 0.03 10.57 -0.88
C ASN A 67 -1.12 9.97 -1.69
N LEU A 68 -2.23 10.69 -1.80
CA LEU A 68 -3.41 10.26 -2.54
C LEU A 68 -3.35 10.61 -4.03
N SER A 69 -2.45 11.50 -4.43
CA SER A 69 -2.44 12.01 -5.81
C SER A 69 -1.77 11.08 -6.81
N CYS A 70 -1.09 10.02 -6.37
CA CYS A 70 -0.36 9.06 -7.20
C CYS A 70 0.65 9.68 -8.19
N VAL A 71 0.91 10.98 -8.08
CA VAL A 71 1.89 11.72 -8.88
C VAL A 71 2.88 12.43 -7.97
N GLY A 72 4.13 12.44 -8.35
CA GLY A 72 5.21 13.05 -7.58
C GLY A 72 6.20 12.03 -7.03
N ASN A 73 7.16 12.54 -6.25
CA ASN A 73 8.29 11.77 -5.75
C ASN A 73 8.17 11.43 -4.25
N THR A 74 6.95 11.45 -3.72
CA THR A 74 6.70 11.14 -2.31
C THR A 74 5.49 10.24 -2.24
N ASP A 75 5.67 9.03 -1.73
CA ASP A 75 4.60 8.07 -1.53
C ASP A 75 4.02 8.19 -0.13
N LEU A 76 4.90 8.35 0.86
CA LEU A 76 4.54 8.46 2.27
C LEU A 76 5.26 9.63 2.93
N VAL A 77 4.63 10.17 3.98
CA VAL A 77 5.25 11.07 4.94
C VAL A 77 5.20 10.40 6.30
N LEU A 78 6.32 10.33 6.98
CA LEU A 78 6.42 9.82 8.34
C LEU A 78 6.64 10.98 9.30
N GLU A 79 5.96 10.94 10.44
CA GLU A 79 6.19 11.85 11.55
C GLU A 79 6.51 11.05 12.82
N LYS A 80 7.61 11.38 13.47
CA LYS A 80 8.00 10.79 14.75
C LYS A 80 8.87 11.76 15.53
N ASP A 81 8.57 11.92 16.82
CA ASP A 81 9.31 12.77 17.75
C ASP A 81 9.50 14.21 17.22
N GLY A 82 8.45 14.75 16.57
CA GLY A 82 8.45 16.09 15.99
C GLY A 82 9.27 16.23 14.71
N LYS A 83 9.78 15.14 14.16
CA LYS A 83 10.51 15.11 12.88
C LYS A 83 9.64 14.57 11.77
N ILE A 84 9.68 15.21 10.61
CA ILE A 84 8.91 14.82 9.43
C ILE A 84 9.87 14.35 8.34
N LEU A 85 9.57 13.21 7.73
CA LEU A 85 10.31 12.64 6.62
C LEU A 85 9.40 12.37 5.43
N ARG A 86 9.86 12.74 4.24
CA ARG A 86 9.24 12.37 2.97
C ARG A 86 9.92 11.13 2.41
N ILE A 87 9.12 10.13 2.04
CA ILE A 87 9.61 8.83 1.58
C ILE A 87 9.08 8.51 0.19
N ASP A 88 9.96 7.99 -0.63
CA ASP A 88 9.67 7.36 -1.91
C ASP A 88 9.99 5.85 -1.78
N VAL A 89 8.97 5.01 -1.92
CA VAL A 89 9.07 3.55 -1.76
C VAL A 89 9.53 2.92 -3.07
N LYS A 90 10.59 2.17 -3.01
CA LYS A 90 11.18 1.47 -4.16
C LYS A 90 11.25 -0.02 -3.91
N HIS A 91 10.98 -0.82 -4.93
CA HIS A 91 11.22 -2.25 -4.87
C HIS A 91 12.66 -2.58 -5.25
N MET A 92 13.21 -3.63 -4.67
CA MET A 92 14.49 -4.18 -5.10
C MET A 92 14.33 -4.89 -6.44
N LYS A 93 15.38 -4.90 -7.25
CA LYS A 93 15.46 -5.66 -8.50
C LYS A 93 16.40 -6.83 -8.33
N GLN A 94 16.03 -7.96 -8.94
CA GLN A 94 16.92 -9.10 -8.97
C GLN A 94 17.95 -8.96 -10.10
N THR A 95 19.21 -9.17 -9.79
CA THR A 95 20.29 -9.22 -10.79
C THR A 95 20.22 -10.53 -11.57
N ALA A 96 20.95 -10.61 -12.70
CA ALA A 96 21.08 -11.86 -13.47
C ALA A 96 21.66 -13.04 -12.66
N LYS A 97 22.35 -12.74 -11.55
CA LYS A 97 22.90 -13.73 -10.62
C LYS A 97 21.94 -14.09 -9.47
N GLY A 98 20.68 -13.66 -9.54
CA GLY A 98 19.67 -13.93 -8.53
C GLY A 98 19.77 -13.07 -7.27
N LYS A 99 20.70 -12.13 -7.17
CA LYS A 99 20.88 -11.27 -5.99
C LYS A 99 19.96 -10.04 -6.08
N TRP A 100 19.26 -9.74 -5.00
CA TRP A 100 18.45 -8.52 -4.89
C TRP A 100 19.35 -7.29 -4.72
N THR A 101 19.01 -6.22 -5.40
CA THR A 101 19.76 -4.96 -5.39
C THR A 101 18.84 -3.76 -5.39
N SER A 102 19.25 -2.72 -4.68
CA SER A 102 18.62 -1.41 -4.62
C SER A 102 19.16 -0.43 -5.68
N ASN A 103 19.86 -0.92 -6.70
CA ASN A 103 20.41 -0.07 -7.76
C ASN A 103 19.31 0.53 -8.62
N HIS A 104 18.77 1.65 -8.16
CA HIS A 104 17.95 2.54 -8.97
C HIS A 104 18.80 3.71 -9.45
N HIS A 105 18.71 4.01 -10.75
CA HIS A 105 19.43 5.11 -11.38
C HIS A 105 18.85 6.49 -11.03
N SER A 106 17.68 6.55 -10.38
CA SER A 106 17.10 7.81 -9.93
C SER A 106 17.90 8.38 -8.76
N LYS A 107 18.41 9.58 -8.93
CA LYS A 107 18.97 10.32 -7.81
C LYS A 107 17.84 10.69 -6.85
N PRO A 108 17.98 10.44 -5.55
CA PRO A 108 17.00 10.92 -4.59
C PRO A 108 16.99 12.46 -4.61
N LEU A 109 15.81 13.04 -4.46
CA LEU A 109 15.69 14.47 -4.20
C LEU A 109 16.25 14.77 -2.80
N PRO A 110 16.77 15.98 -2.55
CA PRO A 110 17.41 16.32 -1.27
C PRO A 110 16.53 16.02 -0.05
N ASP A 111 15.21 16.23 -0.18
CA ASP A 111 14.25 16.11 0.91
C ASP A 111 13.38 14.84 0.84
N VAL A 112 13.71 13.90 -0.04
CA VAL A 112 12.96 12.66 -0.21
C VAL A 112 13.90 11.47 -0.07
N TYR A 113 13.60 10.59 0.87
CA TYR A 113 14.43 9.45 1.18
C TYR A 113 13.87 8.18 0.55
N HIS A 114 14.71 7.41 -0.11
CA HIS A 114 14.31 6.14 -0.70
C HIS A 114 14.30 5.04 0.35
N VAL A 115 13.17 4.37 0.47
CA VAL A 115 13.02 3.14 1.25
C VAL A 115 12.84 1.97 0.28
N TYR A 116 13.65 0.96 0.43
CA TYR A 116 13.58 -0.27 -0.37
C TYR A 116 12.89 -1.36 0.40
N ILE A 117 11.96 -2.05 -0.27
CA ILE A 117 11.37 -3.28 0.25
C ILE A 117 12.15 -4.48 -0.27
N ASP A 118 12.55 -5.33 0.67
CA ASP A 118 13.05 -6.66 0.37
C ASP A 118 11.87 -7.56 0.00
N PRO A 119 11.78 -8.07 -1.25
CA PRO A 119 10.63 -8.86 -1.69
C PRO A 119 10.56 -10.26 -1.07
N GLU A 120 11.61 -10.74 -0.41
CA GLU A 120 11.63 -12.05 0.23
C GLU A 120 11.01 -12.02 1.63
N ASN A 121 11.26 -10.95 2.39
CA ASN A 121 10.81 -10.83 3.77
C ASN A 121 9.94 -9.60 4.05
N TRP A 122 9.69 -8.76 3.03
CA TRP A 122 8.87 -7.54 3.09
C TRP A 122 9.39 -6.49 4.09
N GLN A 123 10.68 -6.56 4.46
CA GLN A 123 11.26 -5.63 5.41
C GLN A 123 11.76 -4.35 4.71
N PRO A 124 11.39 -3.17 5.23
CA PRO A 124 11.90 -1.91 4.74
C PRO A 124 13.38 -1.72 5.06
N ARG A 125 14.10 -1.06 4.16
CA ARG A 125 15.50 -0.69 4.35
C ARG A 125 15.79 0.67 3.75
N TRP A 126 16.60 1.47 4.40
CA TRP A 126 17.10 2.72 3.83
C TRP A 126 18.00 2.50 2.62
N ASN A 127 17.96 3.47 1.72
CA ASN A 127 19.04 3.60 0.75
C ASN A 127 20.34 3.91 1.50
N LYS A 128 21.30 3.00 1.46
CA LYS A 128 22.58 3.12 2.17
C LYS A 128 23.39 4.39 1.85
N ARG A 129 23.13 5.00 0.69
CA ARG A 129 23.81 6.23 0.25
C ARG A 129 23.10 7.51 0.70
N HIS A 130 21.88 7.37 1.21
CA HIS A 130 21.06 8.52 1.59
C HIS A 130 20.13 8.11 2.75
N VAL A 131 20.72 7.97 3.92
CA VAL A 131 20.01 7.67 5.16
C VAL A 131 19.67 8.97 5.87
N PRO A 132 18.43 9.17 6.35
CA PRO A 132 18.10 10.40 7.06
C PRO A 132 18.73 10.45 8.44
N ILE A 133 19.31 11.61 8.77
CA ILE A 133 19.97 11.83 10.05
C ILE A 133 18.99 11.67 11.21
N GLY A 134 19.37 10.81 12.17
CA GLY A 134 18.56 10.47 13.34
C GLY A 134 17.45 9.47 13.08
N TRP A 135 17.48 8.77 11.91
CA TRP A 135 16.60 7.67 11.56
C TRP A 135 17.36 6.43 11.12
N GLU A 136 18.67 6.39 11.37
CA GLU A 136 19.57 5.35 10.91
C GLU A 136 19.07 3.95 11.33
N ASP A 137 18.64 3.82 12.57
CA ASP A 137 18.18 2.57 13.17
C ASP A 137 16.67 2.33 13.05
N PHE A 138 15.96 3.20 12.32
CA PHE A 138 14.50 3.11 12.26
C PHE A 138 14.01 1.83 11.59
N TRP A 139 14.74 1.34 10.59
CA TRP A 139 14.43 0.10 9.89
C TRP A 139 15.36 -1.08 10.27
N SER A 140 16.05 -0.99 11.36
CA SER A 140 16.91 -2.06 11.85
C SER A 140 16.13 -3.14 12.62
#